data_a7ede8d67df583795df134cf490d0a67
#
_entry.id   a7ede8d67df583795df134cf490d0a67
#
_cell.length_a   1.000
_cell.length_b   1.000
_cell.length_c   1.000
_cell.angle_alpha   90.00
_cell.angle_beta   90.00
_cell.angle_gamma   90.00
#
_symmetry.space_group_name_H-M   'P 1'
#
loop_
_entity.id
_entity.type
_entity.pdbx_description
1 polymer ?
#
loop_
_entity_poly.entity_id
_entity_poly.type
_entity_poly.pdbx_seq_one_letter_code
_entity_poly.pdbx_strand_id
1 'polypeptide(L)'
;MEHRETRIRYHALDVLRGFCLILMLLHHTLFDIQDLGWAPLTWLDSGWFHVIQTFFASCFVALAGASCNFSRNNRRRAVQFILVALLITAVTAVVMPRLAIWFGIVHLLGAATLIYSLADKWLNKVPLAVWPVLFALTWQLPKTYTGIEGLWWLGIRTARFSSGDYYPLMPWFFMYMVGVCLGRYIKAGRLPGWFYRLRCPALEAISRHSLVLFVVHQPVILGLLTLLDKLAMH
;
A
#
# COMPACT_ATOMS: atom_id res chain seq x y z
N MET A 1 -37.58 -2.32 16.53
CA MET A 1 -36.52 -3.36 16.56
C MET A 1 -35.61 -3.11 15.35
N GLU A 2 -34.47 -2.48 15.60
CA GLU A 2 -33.49 -2.13 14.58
C GLU A 2 -32.72 -3.41 14.22
N HIS A 3 -32.94 -3.94 13.02
CA HIS A 3 -32.17 -5.06 12.49
C HIS A 3 -30.71 -4.63 12.39
N ARG A 4 -29.90 -4.96 13.38
CA ARG A 4 -28.44 -4.90 13.31
C ARG A 4 -28.00 -5.89 12.24
N GLU A 5 -27.87 -5.42 11.00
CA GLU A 5 -27.26 -6.21 9.94
C GLU A 5 -25.92 -6.71 10.42
N THR A 6 -25.82 -8.02 10.65
CA THR A 6 -24.58 -8.69 11.02
C THR A 6 -23.61 -8.53 9.87
N ARG A 7 -22.57 -7.73 10.08
CA ARG A 7 -21.53 -7.44 9.08
C ARG A 7 -20.81 -8.74 8.70
N ILE A 8 -21.07 -9.24 7.50
CA ILE A 8 -20.35 -10.40 6.96
C ILE A 8 -18.86 -9.99 6.87
N ARG A 9 -18.03 -10.59 7.68
CA ARG A 9 -16.60 -10.37 7.70
C ARG A 9 -15.92 -11.41 6.82
N TYR A 10 -15.21 -10.95 5.81
CA TYR A 10 -14.44 -11.81 4.92
C TYR A 10 -13.02 -11.99 5.48
N HIS A 11 -12.84 -13.01 6.31
CA HIS A 11 -11.59 -13.29 7.04
C HIS A 11 -10.39 -13.47 6.11
N ALA A 12 -10.61 -14.06 4.93
CA ALA A 12 -9.56 -14.21 3.94
C ALA A 12 -8.89 -12.87 3.55
N LEU A 13 -9.65 -11.78 3.43
CA LEU A 13 -9.08 -10.46 3.15
C LEU A 13 -8.21 -9.96 4.30
N ASP A 14 -8.62 -10.23 5.55
CA ASP A 14 -7.84 -9.87 6.72
C ASP A 14 -6.56 -10.72 6.82
N VAL A 15 -6.64 -12.02 6.53
CA VAL A 15 -5.49 -12.93 6.49
C VAL A 15 -4.47 -12.47 5.44
N LEU A 16 -4.92 -12.21 4.20
CA LEU A 16 -4.03 -11.77 3.13
C LEU A 16 -3.40 -10.39 3.43
N ARG A 17 -4.17 -9.48 4.03
CA ARG A 17 -3.64 -8.16 4.42
C ARG A 17 -2.60 -8.29 5.53
N GLY A 18 -2.86 -9.12 6.55
CA GLY A 18 -1.91 -9.38 7.64
C GLY A 18 -0.62 -10.01 7.11
N PHE A 19 -0.73 -10.93 6.15
CA PHE A 19 0.42 -11.55 5.49
C PHE A 19 1.26 -10.51 4.71
N CYS A 20 0.62 -9.67 3.88
CA CYS A 20 1.31 -8.60 3.16
C CYS A 20 2.01 -7.62 4.12
N LEU A 21 1.41 -7.32 5.28
CA LEU A 21 2.02 -6.46 6.29
C LEU A 21 3.28 -7.09 6.90
N ILE A 22 3.27 -8.39 7.22
CA ILE A 22 4.46 -9.08 7.73
C ILE A 22 5.58 -9.03 6.70
N LEU A 23 5.29 -9.28 5.42
CA LEU A 23 6.30 -9.22 4.36
C LEU A 23 6.85 -7.80 4.18
N MET A 24 6.01 -6.80 4.32
CA MET A 24 6.43 -5.39 4.31
C MET A 24 7.37 -5.08 5.48
N LEU A 25 7.02 -5.48 6.70
CA LEU A 25 7.86 -5.30 7.88
C LEU A 25 9.22 -5.98 7.71
N LEU A 26 9.22 -7.22 7.22
CA LEU A 26 10.44 -7.98 6.95
C LEU A 26 11.31 -7.27 5.90
N HIS A 27 10.71 -6.81 4.80
CA HIS A 27 11.40 -6.07 3.75
C HIS A 27 12.09 -4.82 4.29
N HIS A 28 11.37 -3.98 5.03
CA HIS A 28 11.93 -2.75 5.60
C HIS A 28 13.03 -3.04 6.62
N THR A 29 12.86 -4.07 7.46
CA THR A 29 13.92 -4.48 8.40
C THR A 29 15.20 -4.91 7.68
N LEU A 30 15.08 -5.73 6.63
CA LEU A 30 16.24 -6.18 5.84
C LEU A 30 16.91 -5.01 5.10
N PHE A 31 16.10 -4.09 4.56
CA PHE A 31 16.60 -2.89 3.90
C PHE A 31 17.39 -2.00 4.87
N ASP A 32 16.84 -1.75 6.06
CA ASP A 32 17.51 -0.93 7.09
C ASP A 32 18.81 -1.60 7.60
N ILE A 33 18.83 -2.93 7.73
CA ILE A 33 20.06 -3.69 8.07
C ILE A 33 21.15 -3.50 7.00
N GLN A 34 20.78 -3.52 5.73
CA GLN A 34 21.72 -3.26 4.63
C GLN A 34 22.18 -1.81 4.63
N ASP A 35 21.27 -0.86 4.80
CA ASP A 35 21.57 0.60 4.78
C ASP A 35 22.49 0.99 5.93
N LEU A 36 22.35 0.38 7.10
CA LEU A 36 23.27 0.53 8.24
C LEU A 36 24.63 -0.18 8.07
N GLY A 37 24.79 -0.96 6.99
CA GLY A 37 26.02 -1.69 6.72
C GLY A 37 26.26 -2.94 7.60
N TRP A 38 25.25 -3.43 8.34
CA TRP A 38 25.37 -4.59 9.22
C TRP A 38 25.54 -5.91 8.44
N ALA A 39 24.89 -6.01 7.28
CA ALA A 39 25.03 -7.16 6.39
C ALA A 39 24.92 -6.74 4.91
N PRO A 40 25.80 -7.26 4.03
CA PRO A 40 25.74 -6.98 2.59
C PRO A 40 24.63 -7.82 1.92
N LEU A 41 23.37 -7.39 2.08
CA LEU A 41 22.21 -8.08 1.51
C LEU A 41 21.97 -7.68 0.03
N THR A 42 23.02 -7.77 -0.80
CA THR A 42 23.02 -7.30 -2.21
C THR A 42 21.91 -7.90 -3.08
N TRP A 43 21.33 -9.04 -2.67
CA TRP A 43 20.19 -9.63 -3.36
C TRP A 43 18.91 -8.79 -3.26
N LEU A 44 18.80 -7.87 -2.28
CA LEU A 44 17.68 -6.92 -2.18
C LEU A 44 17.64 -5.98 -3.39
N ASP A 45 18.79 -5.67 -4.01
CA ASP A 45 18.91 -4.80 -5.18
C ASP A 45 18.74 -5.60 -6.49
N SER A 46 18.50 -6.90 -6.41
CA SER A 46 18.35 -7.75 -7.59
C SER A 46 17.00 -7.54 -8.30
N GLY A 47 17.01 -7.67 -9.63
CA GLY A 47 15.78 -7.52 -10.41
C GLY A 47 14.67 -8.50 -10.03
N TRP A 48 15.00 -9.75 -9.66
CA TRP A 48 14.01 -10.75 -9.23
C TRP A 48 13.34 -10.35 -7.91
N PHE A 49 14.11 -9.76 -6.98
CA PHE A 49 13.56 -9.30 -5.70
C PHE A 49 12.63 -8.10 -5.89
N HIS A 50 12.97 -7.16 -6.77
CA HIS A 50 12.08 -6.06 -7.14
C HIS A 50 10.75 -6.56 -7.74
N VAL A 51 10.76 -7.65 -8.51
CA VAL A 51 9.51 -8.26 -9.01
C VAL A 51 8.67 -8.80 -7.85
N ILE A 52 9.27 -9.49 -6.89
CA ILE A 52 8.57 -10.00 -5.70
C ILE A 52 8.00 -8.85 -4.87
N GLN A 53 8.80 -7.82 -4.60
CA GLN A 53 8.37 -6.62 -3.88
C GLN A 53 7.17 -5.96 -4.57
N THR A 54 7.26 -5.75 -5.88
CA THR A 54 6.18 -5.19 -6.69
C THR A 54 4.92 -6.04 -6.64
N PHE A 55 5.06 -7.36 -6.68
CA PHE A 55 3.94 -8.28 -6.58
C PHE A 55 3.20 -8.12 -5.23
N PHE A 56 3.91 -8.12 -4.11
CA PHE A 56 3.29 -7.96 -2.79
C PHE A 56 2.71 -6.56 -2.57
N ALA A 57 3.37 -5.52 -3.08
CA ALA A 57 2.82 -4.17 -3.09
C ALA A 57 1.51 -4.11 -3.91
N SER A 58 1.47 -4.77 -5.07
CA SER A 58 0.28 -4.88 -5.91
C SER A 58 -0.85 -5.61 -5.17
N CYS A 59 -0.54 -6.72 -4.49
CA CYS A 59 -1.51 -7.43 -3.65
C CYS A 59 -2.07 -6.53 -2.54
N PHE A 60 -1.22 -5.78 -1.84
CA PHE A 60 -1.66 -4.88 -0.77
C PHE A 60 -2.56 -3.77 -1.28
N VAL A 61 -2.19 -3.13 -2.39
CA VAL A 61 -3.00 -2.08 -3.04
C VAL A 61 -4.35 -2.65 -3.53
N ALA A 62 -4.35 -3.83 -4.14
CA ALA A 62 -5.57 -4.50 -4.57
C ALA A 62 -6.48 -4.89 -3.38
N LEU A 63 -5.93 -5.38 -2.27
CA LEU A 63 -6.68 -5.67 -1.04
C LEU A 63 -7.32 -4.40 -0.44
N ALA A 64 -6.64 -3.26 -0.54
CA ALA A 64 -7.20 -1.98 -0.13
C ALA A 64 -8.38 -1.56 -1.02
N GLY A 65 -8.26 -1.75 -2.34
CA GLY A 65 -9.35 -1.55 -3.29
C GLY A 65 -10.54 -2.48 -3.04
N ALA A 66 -10.28 -3.78 -2.86
CA ALA A 66 -11.33 -4.76 -2.54
C ALA A 66 -12.12 -4.36 -1.29
N SER A 67 -11.45 -3.81 -0.29
CA SER A 67 -12.04 -3.39 0.99
C SER A 67 -13.07 -2.27 0.83
N CYS A 68 -13.07 -1.50 -0.27
CA CYS A 68 -14.06 -0.46 -0.53
C CYS A 68 -15.48 -1.03 -0.69
N ASN A 69 -15.61 -2.27 -1.15
CA ASN A 69 -16.91 -2.93 -1.30
C ASN A 69 -17.56 -3.31 0.03
N PHE A 70 -16.79 -3.30 1.12
CA PHE A 70 -17.20 -3.71 2.46
C PHE A 70 -17.20 -2.53 3.46
N SER A 71 -16.79 -1.35 3.00
CA SER A 71 -16.76 -0.12 3.78
C SER A 71 -18.14 0.55 3.80
N ARG A 72 -18.56 1.05 4.97
CA ARG A 72 -19.80 1.84 5.07
C ARG A 72 -19.66 3.25 4.50
N ASN A 73 -18.46 3.82 4.59
CA ASN A 73 -18.20 5.19 4.15
C ASN A 73 -16.77 5.32 3.61
N ASN A 74 -16.64 5.20 2.29
CA ASN A 74 -15.36 5.32 1.61
C ASN A 74 -14.79 6.75 1.68
N ARG A 75 -15.65 7.79 1.72
CA ARG A 75 -15.18 9.19 1.85
C ARG A 75 -14.48 9.41 3.19
N ARG A 76 -15.09 8.97 4.31
CA ARG A 76 -14.48 9.06 5.64
C ARG A 76 -13.15 8.30 5.70
N ARG A 77 -13.10 7.12 5.09
CA ARG A 77 -11.87 6.31 5.00
C ARG A 77 -10.79 7.01 4.18
N ALA A 78 -11.15 7.63 3.05
CA ALA A 78 -10.23 8.40 2.23
C ALA A 78 -9.63 9.57 3.02
N VAL A 79 -10.47 10.35 3.71
CA VAL A 79 -10.01 11.46 4.56
C VAL A 79 -9.05 10.96 5.66
N GLN A 80 -9.34 9.84 6.30
CA GLN A 80 -8.43 9.26 7.30
C GLN A 80 -7.07 8.92 6.70
N PHE A 81 -7.01 8.28 5.52
CA PHE A 81 -5.75 7.99 4.84
C PHE A 81 -5.02 9.27 4.44
N ILE A 82 -5.71 10.29 3.93
CA ILE A 82 -5.11 11.56 3.53
C ILE A 82 -4.50 12.27 4.75
N LEU A 83 -5.21 12.34 5.87
CA LEU A 83 -4.69 12.96 7.10
C LEU A 83 -3.45 12.24 7.61
N VAL A 84 -3.45 10.90 7.61
CA VAL A 84 -2.27 10.11 7.99
C VAL A 84 -1.13 10.32 6.99
N ALA A 85 -1.41 10.37 5.70
CA ALA A 85 -0.42 10.62 4.66
C ALA A 85 0.26 11.99 4.84
N LEU A 86 -0.53 13.05 5.08
CA LEU A 86 -0.01 14.39 5.36
C LEU A 86 0.85 14.41 6.64
N LEU A 87 0.44 13.68 7.68
CA LEU A 87 1.24 13.53 8.89
C LEU A 87 2.59 12.85 8.59
N ILE A 88 2.59 11.78 7.80
CA ILE A 88 3.82 11.08 7.37
C ILE A 88 4.72 12.06 6.61
N THR A 89 4.20 12.82 5.65
CA THR A 89 4.97 13.85 4.93
C THR A 89 5.56 14.87 5.89
N ALA A 90 4.76 15.45 6.79
CA ALA A 90 5.21 16.47 7.72
C ALA A 90 6.33 15.94 8.63
N VAL A 91 6.15 14.75 9.21
CA VAL A 91 7.15 14.13 10.08
C VAL A 91 8.43 13.80 9.30
N THR A 92 8.33 13.14 8.15
CA THR A 92 9.52 12.74 7.38
C THR A 92 10.26 13.93 6.79
N ALA A 93 9.57 14.99 6.37
CA ALA A 93 10.18 16.21 5.87
C ALA A 93 11.01 16.95 6.95
N VAL A 94 10.59 16.88 8.22
CA VAL A 94 11.29 17.49 9.34
C VAL A 94 12.41 16.62 9.88
N VAL A 95 12.13 15.31 10.10
CA VAL A 95 13.06 14.39 10.77
C VAL A 95 14.11 13.82 9.82
N MET A 96 13.71 13.53 8.57
CA MET A 96 14.54 12.88 7.55
C MET A 96 14.37 13.56 6.18
N PRO A 97 14.79 14.81 5.97
CA PRO A 97 14.49 15.59 4.76
C PRO A 97 14.93 14.92 3.46
N ARG A 98 16.04 14.15 3.49
CA ARG A 98 16.55 13.42 2.31
C ARG A 98 15.69 12.23 1.92
N LEU A 99 14.92 11.66 2.86
CA LEU A 99 14.03 10.53 2.69
C LEU A 99 12.56 10.95 2.88
N ALA A 100 12.26 12.25 2.75
CA ALA A 100 10.90 12.76 2.87
C ALA A 100 9.94 12.03 1.93
N ILE A 101 8.78 11.64 2.47
CA ILE A 101 7.76 10.91 1.72
C ILE A 101 6.73 11.90 1.21
N TRP A 102 6.79 12.20 -0.09
CA TRP A 102 5.89 13.15 -0.74
C TRP A 102 4.61 12.49 -1.28
N PHE A 103 4.73 11.26 -1.81
CA PHE A 103 3.58 10.49 -2.30
C PHE A 103 3.84 8.99 -2.18
N GLY A 104 3.78 8.48 -0.96
CA GLY A 104 3.92 7.06 -0.67
C GLY A 104 2.60 6.29 -0.77
N ILE A 105 2.63 5.03 -0.40
CA ILE A 105 1.48 4.12 -0.54
C ILE A 105 0.24 4.60 0.22
N VAL A 106 0.36 5.25 1.39
CA VAL A 106 -0.79 5.78 2.14
C VAL A 106 -1.43 6.95 1.40
N HIS A 107 -0.63 7.80 0.74
CA HIS A 107 -1.13 8.88 -0.13
C HIS A 107 -1.93 8.29 -1.30
N LEU A 108 -1.38 7.28 -1.97
CA LEU A 108 -2.07 6.54 -3.01
C LEU A 108 -3.41 6.00 -2.52
N LEU A 109 -3.43 5.31 -1.36
CA LEU A 109 -4.67 4.73 -0.82
C LEU A 109 -5.70 5.80 -0.50
N GLY A 110 -5.28 6.95 0.02
CA GLY A 110 -6.16 8.10 0.27
C GLY A 110 -6.75 8.65 -1.02
N ALA A 111 -5.89 8.99 -1.99
CA ALA A 111 -6.29 9.55 -3.28
C ALA A 111 -7.15 8.56 -4.08
N ALA A 112 -6.74 7.29 -4.18
CA ALA A 112 -7.49 6.26 -4.91
C ALA A 112 -8.87 6.00 -4.30
N THR A 113 -8.96 5.94 -2.95
CA THR A 113 -10.23 5.74 -2.26
C THR A 113 -11.14 6.95 -2.46
N LEU A 114 -10.60 8.17 -2.45
CA LEU A 114 -11.36 9.40 -2.71
C LEU A 114 -11.90 9.41 -4.14
N ILE A 115 -11.03 9.21 -5.14
CA ILE A 115 -11.42 9.15 -6.56
C ILE A 115 -12.52 8.09 -6.76
N TYR A 116 -12.32 6.89 -6.22
CA TYR A 116 -13.33 5.84 -6.30
C TYR A 116 -14.64 6.28 -5.64
N SER A 117 -14.61 6.89 -4.47
CA SER A 117 -15.82 7.31 -3.74
C SER A 117 -16.62 8.41 -4.43
N LEU A 118 -15.98 9.17 -5.33
CA LEU A 118 -16.62 10.25 -6.12
C LEU A 118 -17.09 9.75 -7.50
N ALA A 119 -16.39 8.77 -8.07
CA ALA A 119 -16.60 8.32 -9.44
C ALA A 119 -17.05 6.86 -9.56
N ASP A 120 -17.51 6.21 -8.48
CA ASP A 120 -17.85 4.80 -8.40
C ASP A 120 -18.87 4.38 -9.47
N LYS A 121 -19.87 5.23 -9.76
CA LYS A 121 -20.92 4.98 -10.77
C LYS A 121 -20.33 4.77 -12.17
N TRP A 122 -19.24 5.46 -12.52
CA TRP A 122 -18.59 5.34 -13.83
C TRP A 122 -17.51 4.25 -13.80
N LEU A 123 -16.67 4.26 -12.76
CA LEU A 123 -15.56 3.30 -12.62
C LEU A 123 -16.06 1.85 -12.55
N ASN A 124 -17.21 1.62 -11.93
CA ASN A 124 -17.81 0.29 -11.84
C ASN A 124 -18.37 -0.26 -13.17
N LYS A 125 -18.54 0.59 -14.18
CA LYS A 125 -18.94 0.17 -15.53
C LYS A 125 -17.77 -0.38 -16.36
N VAL A 126 -16.54 -0.05 -15.97
CA VAL A 126 -15.34 -0.46 -16.68
C VAL A 126 -15.06 -1.95 -16.40
N PRO A 127 -14.88 -2.79 -17.44
CA PRO A 127 -14.55 -4.21 -17.27
C PRO A 127 -13.24 -4.43 -16.53
N LEU A 128 -13.17 -5.55 -15.77
CA LEU A 128 -11.96 -5.91 -15.00
C LEU A 128 -10.69 -5.94 -15.87
N ALA A 129 -10.79 -6.46 -17.10
CA ALA A 129 -9.64 -6.63 -17.99
C ALA A 129 -8.95 -5.31 -18.38
N VAL A 130 -9.67 -4.19 -18.34
CA VAL A 130 -9.11 -2.86 -18.69
C VAL A 130 -8.04 -2.42 -17.68
N TRP A 131 -8.24 -2.68 -16.41
CA TRP A 131 -7.39 -2.19 -15.34
C TRP A 131 -5.95 -2.75 -15.37
N PRO A 132 -5.74 -4.08 -15.48
CA PRO A 132 -4.38 -4.61 -15.61
C PRO A 132 -3.70 -4.20 -16.92
N VAL A 133 -4.45 -3.97 -18.01
CA VAL A 133 -3.89 -3.42 -19.26
C VAL A 133 -3.39 -1.99 -19.03
N LEU A 134 -4.19 -1.12 -18.42
CA LEU A 134 -3.77 0.25 -18.09
C LEU A 134 -2.60 0.27 -17.11
N PHE A 135 -2.55 -0.65 -16.14
CA PHE A 135 -1.42 -0.82 -15.25
C PHE A 135 -0.13 -1.13 -16.05
N ALA A 136 -0.19 -2.10 -16.96
CA ALA A 136 0.95 -2.49 -17.76
C ALA A 136 1.40 -1.35 -18.72
N LEU A 137 0.48 -0.68 -19.37
CA LEU A 137 0.77 0.43 -20.30
C LEU A 137 1.43 1.64 -19.60
N THR A 138 1.07 1.89 -18.34
CA THR A 138 1.60 3.04 -17.58
C THR A 138 2.73 2.67 -16.62
N TRP A 139 3.17 1.40 -16.62
CA TRP A 139 4.20 0.87 -15.71
C TRP A 139 5.53 1.61 -15.78
N GLN A 140 5.92 2.08 -16.97
CA GLN A 140 7.19 2.79 -17.17
C GLN A 140 7.10 4.29 -16.83
N LEU A 141 5.89 4.84 -16.70
CA LEU A 141 5.69 6.27 -16.51
C LEU A 141 6.47 6.83 -15.31
N PRO A 142 6.41 6.26 -14.09
CA PRO A 142 7.15 6.78 -12.95
C PRO A 142 8.64 6.48 -12.98
N LYS A 143 9.12 5.71 -13.95
CA LYS A 143 10.54 5.40 -14.13
C LYS A 143 11.23 6.32 -15.15
N THR A 144 10.44 7.04 -15.94
CA THR A 144 10.94 8.00 -16.93
C THR A 144 10.99 9.40 -16.31
N TYR A 145 12.03 10.16 -16.65
CA TYR A 145 12.14 11.56 -16.24
C TYR A 145 11.64 12.46 -17.36
N THR A 146 10.90 13.48 -16.98
CA THR A 146 10.36 14.51 -17.87
C THR A 146 10.81 15.89 -17.44
N GLY A 147 10.65 16.90 -18.29
CA GLY A 147 10.85 18.30 -17.93
C GLY A 147 9.65 18.95 -17.22
N ILE A 148 8.58 18.18 -16.94
CA ILE A 148 7.34 18.72 -16.39
C ILE A 148 7.36 18.61 -14.87
N GLU A 149 7.29 19.74 -14.19
CA GLU A 149 7.23 19.81 -12.73
C GLU A 149 5.78 19.77 -12.21
N GLY A 150 5.61 19.34 -10.93
CA GLY A 150 4.31 19.38 -10.24
C GLY A 150 3.37 18.21 -10.52
N LEU A 151 3.69 17.30 -11.44
CA LEU A 151 2.86 16.14 -11.78
C LEU A 151 3.40 14.81 -11.20
N TRP A 152 4.31 14.88 -10.24
CA TRP A 152 4.91 13.69 -9.61
C TRP A 152 3.86 12.78 -8.95
N TRP A 153 2.79 13.31 -8.41
CA TRP A 153 1.69 12.53 -7.83
C TRP A 153 0.93 11.65 -8.86
N LEU A 154 0.96 12.04 -10.15
CA LEU A 154 0.43 11.21 -11.25
C LEU A 154 1.43 10.14 -11.73
N GLY A 155 2.73 10.29 -11.45
CA GLY A 155 3.79 9.43 -11.96
C GLY A 155 4.68 10.12 -13.00
N ILE A 156 4.44 11.40 -13.30
CA ILE A 156 5.26 12.22 -14.20
C ILE A 156 6.22 13.02 -13.33
N ARG A 157 7.50 12.65 -13.32
CA ARG A 157 8.50 13.26 -12.43
C ARG A 157 9.71 13.81 -13.17
N THR A 158 10.36 14.79 -12.57
CA THR A 158 11.66 15.31 -13.01
C THR A 158 12.80 14.53 -12.35
N ALA A 159 14.01 14.64 -12.87
CA ALA A 159 15.21 14.04 -12.26
C ALA A 159 15.54 14.61 -10.87
N ARG A 160 15.00 15.79 -10.53
CA ARG A 160 15.18 16.44 -9.23
C ARG A 160 14.23 15.90 -8.15
N PHE A 161 13.14 15.24 -8.55
CA PHE A 161 12.16 14.71 -7.60
C PHE A 161 12.66 13.42 -6.96
N SER A 162 12.70 13.37 -5.64
CA SER A 162 12.98 12.17 -4.85
C SER A 162 11.95 12.04 -3.73
N SER A 163 11.61 10.80 -3.39
CA SER A 163 10.72 10.46 -2.28
C SER A 163 11.16 9.12 -1.70
N GLY A 164 11.26 9.02 -0.38
CA GLY A 164 11.66 7.79 0.31
C GLY A 164 10.69 6.62 0.09
N ASP A 165 9.43 6.92 -0.11
CA ASP A 165 8.39 5.99 -0.56
C ASP A 165 7.66 6.64 -1.73
N TYR A 166 7.51 5.95 -2.88
CA TYR A 166 6.92 6.54 -4.07
C TYR A 166 5.96 5.60 -4.79
N TYR A 167 4.67 5.87 -4.58
CA TYR A 167 3.55 5.14 -5.18
C TYR A 167 2.59 6.13 -5.87
N PRO A 168 2.93 6.66 -7.06
CA PRO A 168 2.08 7.62 -7.76
C PRO A 168 0.77 7.00 -8.22
N LEU A 169 -0.23 7.84 -8.56
CA LEU A 169 -1.52 7.34 -9.04
C LEU A 169 -1.37 6.42 -10.26
N MET A 170 -0.55 6.77 -11.22
CA MET A 170 -0.24 5.88 -12.34
C MET A 170 1.10 5.18 -12.11
N PRO A 171 1.15 3.86 -12.14
CA PRO A 171 0.11 2.88 -12.54
C PRO A 171 -0.80 2.40 -11.39
N TRP A 172 -0.52 2.76 -10.14
CA TRP A 172 -1.02 2.07 -8.96
C TRP A 172 -2.54 2.21 -8.73
N PHE A 173 -3.17 3.29 -9.21
CA PHE A 173 -4.61 3.42 -9.18
C PHE A 173 -5.31 2.30 -9.97
N PHE A 174 -4.72 1.85 -11.06
CA PHE A 174 -5.29 0.77 -11.86
C PHE A 174 -5.23 -0.57 -11.11
N MET A 175 -4.15 -0.83 -10.37
CA MET A 175 -4.09 -2.00 -9.48
C MET A 175 -5.11 -1.92 -8.34
N TYR A 176 -5.32 -0.73 -7.78
CA TYR A 176 -6.41 -0.50 -6.81
C TYR A 176 -7.77 -0.85 -7.41
N MET A 177 -8.05 -0.48 -8.66
CA MET A 177 -9.29 -0.78 -9.37
C MET A 177 -9.45 -2.28 -9.68
N VAL A 178 -8.36 -3.00 -9.98
CA VAL A 178 -8.36 -4.47 -10.01
C VAL A 178 -8.93 -5.01 -8.69
N GLY A 179 -8.43 -4.51 -7.57
CA GLY A 179 -8.92 -4.87 -6.24
C GLY A 179 -10.40 -4.57 -6.03
N VAL A 180 -10.86 -3.38 -6.45
CA VAL A 180 -12.29 -3.02 -6.38
C VAL A 180 -13.15 -4.04 -7.14
N CYS A 181 -12.74 -4.43 -8.35
CA CYS A 181 -13.44 -5.45 -9.13
C CYS A 181 -13.43 -6.80 -8.42
N LEU A 182 -12.28 -7.26 -7.92
CA LEU A 182 -12.17 -8.51 -7.15
C LEU A 182 -13.07 -8.48 -5.91
N GLY A 183 -13.14 -7.36 -5.20
CA GLY A 183 -14.04 -7.18 -4.06
C GLY A 183 -15.52 -7.41 -4.41
N ARG A 184 -15.96 -7.01 -5.61
CA ARG A 184 -17.31 -7.31 -6.11
C ARG A 184 -17.52 -8.80 -6.35
N TYR A 185 -16.53 -9.50 -6.93
CA TYR A 185 -16.58 -10.96 -7.11
C TYR A 185 -16.63 -11.69 -5.76
N ILE A 186 -15.84 -11.25 -4.78
CA ILE A 186 -15.84 -11.78 -3.41
C ILE A 186 -17.24 -11.60 -2.79
N LYS A 187 -17.80 -10.39 -2.88
CA LYS A 187 -19.12 -10.07 -2.32
C LYS A 187 -20.24 -10.89 -2.97
N ALA A 188 -20.10 -11.23 -4.26
CA ALA A 188 -21.04 -12.04 -5.02
C ALA A 188 -20.87 -13.56 -4.79
N GLY A 189 -19.94 -13.99 -3.92
CA GLY A 189 -19.72 -15.42 -3.64
C GLY A 189 -19.09 -16.20 -4.80
N ARG A 190 -18.39 -15.52 -5.74
CA ARG A 190 -17.89 -16.14 -6.98
C ARG A 190 -16.48 -16.71 -6.87
N LEU A 191 -15.86 -16.68 -5.69
CA LEU A 191 -14.56 -17.30 -5.46
C LEU A 191 -14.71 -18.76 -4.98
N PRO A 192 -13.65 -19.58 -5.11
CA PRO A 192 -13.66 -20.95 -4.62
C PRO A 192 -13.94 -21.03 -3.12
N GLY A 193 -14.60 -22.09 -2.68
CA GLY A 193 -15.05 -22.27 -1.29
C GLY A 193 -13.90 -22.21 -0.24
N TRP A 194 -12.68 -22.61 -0.62
CA TRP A 194 -11.53 -22.54 0.27
C TRP A 194 -11.21 -21.10 0.67
N PHE A 195 -11.41 -20.12 -0.22
CA PHE A 195 -11.19 -18.71 0.07
C PHE A 195 -12.04 -18.23 1.25
N TYR A 196 -13.34 -18.61 1.26
CA TYR A 196 -14.26 -18.19 2.32
C TYR A 196 -14.03 -18.90 3.65
N ARG A 197 -13.33 -20.05 3.64
CA ARG A 197 -12.96 -20.82 4.84
C ARG A 197 -11.60 -20.43 5.40
N LEU A 198 -10.80 -19.65 4.66
CA LEU A 198 -9.46 -19.25 5.08
C LEU A 198 -9.52 -18.43 6.37
N ARG A 199 -8.86 -18.92 7.41
CA ARG A 199 -8.81 -18.33 8.74
C ARG A 199 -7.39 -18.42 9.29
N CYS A 200 -6.89 -17.34 9.84
CA CYS A 200 -5.66 -17.30 10.61
C CYS A 200 -5.78 -16.19 11.66
N PRO A 201 -6.13 -16.52 12.92
CA PRO A 201 -6.39 -15.53 13.96
C PRO A 201 -5.23 -14.55 14.17
N ALA A 202 -3.99 -15.01 14.07
CA ALA A 202 -2.80 -14.17 14.22
C ALA A 202 -2.72 -13.11 13.10
N LEU A 203 -2.86 -13.51 11.84
CA LEU A 203 -2.85 -12.59 10.69
C LEU A 203 -4.05 -11.63 10.70
N GLU A 204 -5.21 -12.13 11.12
CA GLU A 204 -6.41 -11.30 11.29
C GLU A 204 -6.23 -10.24 12.39
N ALA A 205 -5.51 -10.57 13.47
CA ALA A 205 -5.18 -9.62 14.54
C ALA A 205 -4.24 -8.52 14.03
N ILE A 206 -3.18 -8.88 13.29
CA ILE A 206 -2.27 -7.94 12.64
C ILE A 206 -3.03 -7.02 11.68
N SER A 207 -3.91 -7.59 10.84
CA SER A 207 -4.71 -6.83 9.88
C SER A 207 -5.62 -5.77 10.53
N ARG A 208 -6.13 -6.04 11.74
CA ARG A 208 -6.97 -5.07 12.47
C ARG A 208 -6.24 -3.77 12.80
N HIS A 209 -4.94 -3.84 13.02
CA HIS A 209 -4.08 -2.71 13.36
C HIS A 209 -3.25 -2.20 12.16
N SER A 210 -3.64 -2.59 10.93
CA SER A 210 -2.84 -2.35 9.73
C SER A 210 -2.39 -0.89 9.54
N LEU A 211 -3.26 0.09 9.77
CA LEU A 211 -2.90 1.49 9.60
C LEU A 211 -1.87 1.95 10.64
N VAL A 212 -2.05 1.55 11.91
CA VAL A 212 -1.11 1.88 12.98
C VAL A 212 0.24 1.23 12.72
N LEU A 213 0.24 -0.07 12.41
CA LEU A 213 1.47 -0.81 12.09
C LEU A 213 2.18 -0.17 10.89
N PHE A 214 1.42 0.24 9.87
CA PHE A 214 1.98 0.89 8.70
C PHE A 214 2.65 2.24 9.01
N VAL A 215 2.14 3.01 9.95
CA VAL A 215 2.71 4.30 10.34
C VAL A 215 3.91 4.14 11.29
N VAL A 216 3.81 3.20 12.23
CA VAL A 216 4.75 3.10 13.35
C VAL A 216 5.95 2.19 13.03
N HIS A 217 5.83 1.26 12.06
CA HIS A 217 6.88 0.26 11.82
C HIS A 217 8.25 0.87 11.52
N GLN A 218 8.34 1.81 10.58
CA GLN A 218 9.62 2.36 10.15
C GLN A 218 10.35 3.14 11.27
N PRO A 219 9.70 4.07 12.00
CA PRO A 219 10.34 4.70 13.14
C PRO A 219 10.79 3.72 14.23
N VAL A 220 10.02 2.63 14.46
CA VAL A 220 10.36 1.63 15.47
C VAL A 220 11.54 0.77 15.02
N ILE A 221 11.51 0.26 13.78
CA ILE A 221 12.60 -0.57 13.24
C ILE A 221 13.91 0.23 13.24
N LEU A 222 13.90 1.41 12.64
CA LEU A 222 15.10 2.26 12.54
C LEU A 222 15.60 2.69 13.92
N GLY A 223 14.70 3.05 14.83
CA GLY A 223 15.06 3.41 16.21
C GLY A 223 15.72 2.25 16.97
N LEU A 224 15.17 1.04 16.85
CA LEU A 224 15.74 -0.16 17.47
C LEU A 224 17.12 -0.52 16.88
N LEU A 225 17.24 -0.53 15.56
CA LEU A 225 18.50 -0.85 14.89
C LEU A 225 19.59 0.18 15.23
N THR A 226 19.25 1.47 15.22
CA THR A 226 20.21 2.54 15.60
C THR A 226 20.63 2.44 17.07
N LEU A 227 19.72 2.04 17.96
CA LEU A 227 20.05 1.82 19.37
C LEU A 227 21.01 0.63 19.53
N LEU A 228 20.73 -0.49 18.86
CA LEU A 228 21.59 -1.68 18.87
C LEU A 228 22.98 -1.37 18.30
N ASP A 229 23.05 -0.60 17.22
CA ASP A 229 24.31 -0.17 16.62
C ASP A 229 25.19 0.60 17.61
N LYS A 230 24.59 1.58 18.32
CA LYS A 230 25.30 2.33 19.37
C LYS A 230 25.77 1.44 20.53
N LEU A 231 24.97 0.45 20.93
CA LEU A 231 25.34 -0.46 22.03
C LEU A 231 26.45 -1.45 21.61
N ALA A 232 26.52 -1.80 20.35
CA ALA A 232 27.55 -2.72 19.82
C ALA A 232 28.92 -2.02 19.62
N MET A 233 28.93 -0.69 19.50
CA MET A 233 30.16 0.10 19.37
C MET A 233 30.80 0.48 20.71
N HIS A 234 30.15 0.15 21.83
CA HIS A 234 30.70 0.33 23.21
C HIS A 234 31.02 -1.02 23.84
#